data_a047bb5dcf49ef4314cf75f1129217e8
#
_entry.id   a047bb5dcf49ef4314cf75f1129217e8
#
_cell.length_a   1.000
_cell.length_b   1.000
_cell.length_c   1.000
_cell.angle_alpha   90.00
_cell.angle_beta   90.00
_cell.angle_gamma   90.00
#
_symmetry.space_group_name_H-M   'P 1'
#
loop_
_entity.id
_entity.type
_entity.pdbx_description
1 polymer ?
#
loop_
_entity_poly.entity_id
_entity_poly.type
_entity_poly.pdbx_seq_one_letter_code
_entity_poly.pdbx_strand_id
1 'polypeptide(L)'
;HRLYSMADIERVRSILDWIERGVAVSKVGKILAKIEPLKALAQIIPDELVQADYIQWQEQVLAAVKAFDEVQLEQVYGQIFSSYPLSVVFEDIFLPLWKQLLQQHEAFGQTSQWLFLDGFLRSRVLQRMLLVRVMQPRRIIVCALANQARELEVLVTALYLSSVDSAIQLLAIGQPFDELTLICERVKPLALVLVSNHAPTTELPRRLNRLAMSLDCRLLLAGDTSELAQESLAGS
;
A
#
# COMPACT_ATOMS: atom_id res chain seq x y z
N HIS A 1 17.84 -5.89 32.73
CA HIS A 1 17.84 -4.95 31.60
C HIS A 1 18.97 -5.32 30.65
N ARG A 2 18.66 -5.69 29.40
CA ARG A 2 19.70 -5.86 28.37
C ARG A 2 20.09 -4.46 27.91
N LEU A 3 21.35 -4.10 28.14
CA LEU A 3 21.94 -2.87 27.59
C LEU A 3 22.41 -3.19 26.18
N TYR A 4 21.91 -2.46 25.19
CA TYR A 4 22.37 -2.53 23.82
C TYR A 4 23.57 -1.59 23.65
N SER A 5 24.62 -2.06 22.97
CA SER A 5 25.77 -1.23 22.64
C SER A 5 25.44 -0.28 21.46
N MET A 6 26.22 0.79 21.29
CA MET A 6 26.10 1.66 20.11
C MET A 6 26.29 0.89 18.81
N ALA A 7 27.17 -0.12 18.81
CA ALA A 7 27.34 -1.02 17.66
C ALA A 7 26.08 -1.84 17.33
N ASP A 8 25.32 -2.28 18.34
CA ASP A 8 24.07 -2.98 18.12
C ASP A 8 23.01 -2.05 17.52
N ILE A 9 22.97 -0.79 17.95
CA ILE A 9 22.05 0.22 17.41
C ILE A 9 22.39 0.53 15.95
N GLU A 10 23.67 0.70 15.61
CA GLU A 10 24.13 0.91 14.22
C GLU A 10 23.80 -0.29 13.34
N ARG A 11 23.96 -1.51 13.86
CA ARG A 11 23.63 -2.75 13.14
C ARG A 11 22.12 -2.83 12.85
N VAL A 12 21.27 -2.49 13.81
CA VAL A 12 19.81 -2.44 13.61
C VAL A 12 19.44 -1.38 12.58
N ARG A 13 20.05 -0.19 12.63
CA ARG A 13 19.82 0.86 11.62
C ARG A 13 20.19 0.38 10.21
N SER A 14 21.33 -0.29 10.05
CA SER A 14 21.73 -0.87 8.77
C SER A 14 20.76 -1.94 8.27
N ILE A 15 20.22 -2.78 9.17
CA ILE A 15 19.18 -3.76 8.83
C ILE A 15 17.93 -3.06 8.31
N LEU A 16 17.46 -2.03 9.01
CA LEU A 16 16.27 -1.27 8.62
C LEU A 16 16.46 -0.60 7.25
N ASP A 17 17.61 0.03 7.02
CA ASP A 17 17.95 0.65 5.73
C ASP A 17 17.91 -0.35 4.56
N TRP A 18 18.41 -1.59 4.76
CA TRP A 18 18.32 -2.62 3.75
C TRP A 18 16.88 -3.11 3.49
N ILE A 19 16.08 -3.22 4.55
CA ILE A 19 14.67 -3.60 4.44
C ILE A 19 13.88 -2.50 3.71
N GLU A 20 14.14 -1.23 4.02
CA GLU A 20 13.52 -0.08 3.33
C GLU A 20 13.88 -0.02 1.84
N ARG A 21 15.09 -0.47 1.48
CA ARG A 21 15.50 -0.66 0.07
C ARG A 21 14.90 -1.89 -0.61
N GLY A 22 14.00 -2.60 0.05
CA GLY A 22 13.28 -3.74 -0.51
C GLY A 22 14.00 -5.08 -0.45
N VAL A 23 15.09 -5.19 0.32
CA VAL A 23 15.77 -6.47 0.50
C VAL A 23 15.01 -7.35 1.48
N ALA A 24 14.77 -8.61 1.12
CA ALA A 24 14.11 -9.57 1.99
C ALA A 24 14.87 -9.73 3.32
N VAL A 25 14.15 -9.70 4.44
CA VAL A 25 14.72 -9.81 5.80
C VAL A 25 15.65 -11.02 5.94
N SER A 26 15.29 -12.16 5.34
CA SER A 26 16.10 -13.39 5.33
C SER A 26 17.44 -13.25 4.63
N LYS A 27 17.59 -12.29 3.72
CA LYS A 27 18.82 -12.01 2.97
C LYS A 27 19.72 -11.00 3.65
N VAL A 28 19.16 -10.09 4.47
CA VAL A 28 19.90 -9.03 5.15
C VAL A 28 21.01 -9.61 6.04
N GLY A 29 20.74 -10.68 6.78
CA GLY A 29 21.73 -11.36 7.62
C GLY A 29 22.93 -11.90 6.84
N LYS A 30 22.70 -12.46 5.66
CA LYS A 30 23.76 -12.95 4.76
C LYS A 30 24.62 -11.84 4.17
N ILE A 31 24.00 -10.70 3.92
CA ILE A 31 24.67 -9.50 3.40
C ILE A 31 25.55 -8.90 4.48
N LEU A 32 25.02 -8.71 5.69
CA LEU A 32 25.78 -8.16 6.83
C LEU A 32 26.98 -9.06 7.17
N ALA A 33 26.83 -10.38 7.16
CA ALA A 33 27.93 -11.31 7.42
C ALA A 33 29.05 -11.23 6.37
N LYS A 34 28.76 -10.83 5.14
CA LYS A 34 29.75 -10.61 4.07
C LYS A 34 30.41 -9.23 4.13
N ILE A 35 29.77 -8.25 4.76
CA ILE A 35 30.19 -6.85 4.78
C ILE A 35 31.13 -6.53 5.95
N GLU A 36 31.09 -7.29 7.04
CA GLU A 36 31.99 -7.07 8.18
C GLU A 36 33.49 -7.02 7.82
N PRO A 37 34.01 -7.74 6.78
CA PRO A 37 35.39 -7.56 6.32
C PRO A 37 35.62 -6.45 5.27
N LEU A 38 34.56 -5.86 4.70
CA LEU A 38 34.66 -4.97 3.52
C LEU A 38 33.81 -3.70 3.68
N LYS A 39 34.19 -2.80 4.58
CA LYS A 39 33.51 -1.51 4.84
C LYS A 39 33.40 -0.58 3.61
N ALA A 40 33.96 -0.90 2.48
CA ALA A 40 34.02 -0.05 1.28
C ALA A 40 33.11 -0.48 0.11
N LEU A 41 32.51 -1.68 0.14
CA LEU A 41 31.69 -2.22 -0.95
C LEU A 41 30.18 -2.36 -0.61
N ALA A 42 29.75 -1.83 0.51
CA ALA A 42 28.41 -1.98 1.07
C ALA A 42 27.33 -1.11 0.40
N GLN A 43 27.59 -0.48 -0.73
CA GLN A 43 26.67 0.50 -1.32
C GLN A 43 25.89 0.02 -2.55
N ILE A 44 26.13 -1.19 -3.07
CA ILE A 44 25.44 -1.59 -4.30
C ILE A 44 25.03 -3.06 -4.19
N ILE A 45 23.82 -3.34 -3.66
CA ILE A 45 23.06 -4.44 -4.22
C ILE A 45 22.48 -3.86 -5.51
N PRO A 46 22.75 -4.42 -6.69
CA PRO A 46 22.13 -3.94 -7.91
C PRO A 46 20.61 -4.04 -7.75
N ASP A 47 19.87 -2.97 -8.07
CA ASP A 47 18.41 -2.96 -8.11
C ASP A 47 17.85 -4.13 -8.92
N GLU A 48 18.62 -4.62 -9.90
CA GLU A 48 18.33 -5.81 -10.70
C GLU A 48 18.15 -7.10 -9.88
N LEU A 49 18.91 -7.29 -8.78
CA LEU A 49 18.77 -8.50 -7.94
C LEU A 49 17.53 -8.42 -7.04
N VAL A 50 17.16 -7.22 -6.61
CA VAL A 50 15.95 -6.99 -5.82
C VAL A 50 14.72 -7.19 -6.72
N GLN A 51 14.74 -6.64 -7.91
CA GLN A 51 13.68 -6.80 -8.89
C GLN A 51 13.50 -8.25 -9.37
N ALA A 52 14.59 -9.00 -9.54
CA ALA A 52 14.52 -10.42 -9.88
C ALA A 52 13.76 -11.24 -8.83
N ASP A 53 13.91 -10.90 -7.54
CA ASP A 53 13.15 -11.54 -6.47
C ASP A 53 11.64 -11.22 -6.56
N TYR A 54 11.28 -9.97 -6.86
CA TYR A 54 9.87 -9.58 -6.99
C TYR A 54 9.20 -10.28 -8.16
N ILE A 55 9.89 -10.39 -9.31
CA ILE A 55 9.42 -11.13 -10.48
C ILE A 55 9.18 -12.61 -10.12
N GLN A 56 10.10 -13.24 -9.39
CA GLN A 56 9.93 -14.61 -8.95
C GLN A 56 8.70 -14.80 -8.05
N TRP A 57 8.44 -13.85 -7.14
CA TRP A 57 7.24 -13.86 -6.32
C TRP A 57 5.98 -13.67 -7.14
N GLN A 58 5.99 -12.74 -8.08
CA GLN A 58 4.87 -12.50 -8.99
C GLN A 58 4.55 -13.74 -9.84
N GLU A 59 5.56 -14.48 -10.31
CA GLU A 59 5.38 -15.76 -11.03
C GLU A 59 4.72 -16.82 -10.16
N GLN A 60 5.11 -16.94 -8.90
CA GLN A 60 4.50 -17.90 -7.96
C GLN A 60 3.04 -17.52 -7.65
N VAL A 61 2.76 -16.24 -7.42
CA VAL A 61 1.39 -15.74 -7.23
C VAL A 61 0.56 -16.01 -8.48
N LEU A 62 1.09 -15.71 -9.66
CA LEU A 62 0.39 -15.92 -10.94
C LEU A 62 0.10 -17.41 -11.18
N ALA A 63 1.02 -18.31 -10.83
CA ALA A 63 0.80 -19.75 -10.92
C ALA A 63 -0.36 -20.22 -10.04
N ALA A 64 -0.43 -19.77 -8.78
CA ALA A 64 -1.52 -20.06 -7.87
C ALA A 64 -2.87 -19.48 -8.38
N VAL A 65 -2.84 -18.24 -8.91
CA VAL A 65 -4.03 -17.58 -9.48
C VAL A 65 -4.55 -18.34 -10.71
N LYS A 66 -3.68 -18.76 -11.62
CA LYS A 66 -4.07 -19.55 -12.82
C LYS A 66 -4.67 -20.90 -12.46
N ALA A 67 -4.21 -21.50 -11.36
CA ALA A 67 -4.74 -22.77 -10.84
C ALA A 67 -5.98 -22.58 -9.96
N PHE A 68 -6.36 -21.34 -9.61
CA PHE A 68 -7.38 -21.04 -8.59
C PHE A 68 -7.10 -21.74 -7.25
N ASP A 69 -5.81 -21.92 -6.92
CA ASP A 69 -5.35 -22.57 -5.69
C ASP A 69 -5.21 -21.54 -4.56
N GLU A 70 -6.25 -21.43 -3.74
CA GLU A 70 -6.28 -20.52 -2.59
C GLU A 70 -5.25 -20.92 -1.53
N VAL A 71 -4.99 -22.22 -1.34
CA VAL A 71 -4.05 -22.70 -0.31
C VAL A 71 -2.62 -22.32 -0.70
N GLN A 72 -2.25 -22.52 -1.96
CA GLN A 72 -0.94 -22.10 -2.47
C GLN A 72 -0.80 -20.58 -2.41
N LEU A 73 -1.84 -19.84 -2.81
CA LEU A 73 -1.84 -18.39 -2.77
C LEU A 73 -1.64 -17.85 -1.35
N GLU A 74 -2.30 -18.46 -0.36
CA GLU A 74 -2.13 -18.12 1.06
C GLU A 74 -0.70 -18.36 1.56
N GLN A 75 -0.09 -19.49 1.18
CA GLN A 75 1.29 -19.81 1.56
C GLN A 75 2.27 -18.79 0.98
N VAL A 76 2.14 -18.46 -0.31
CA VAL A 76 2.98 -17.47 -0.99
C VAL A 76 2.79 -16.09 -0.37
N TYR A 77 1.54 -15.69 -0.14
CA TYR A 77 1.20 -14.44 0.54
C TYR A 77 1.88 -14.33 1.92
N GLY A 78 1.78 -15.37 2.75
CA GLY A 78 2.40 -15.41 4.07
C GLY A 78 3.93 -15.28 4.01
N GLN A 79 4.58 -15.92 3.03
CA GLN A 79 6.03 -15.82 2.82
C GLN A 79 6.46 -14.41 2.40
N ILE A 80 5.74 -13.78 1.47
CA ILE A 80 6.00 -12.41 1.03
C ILE A 80 5.87 -11.45 2.22
N PHE A 81 4.75 -11.54 2.95
CA PHE A 81 4.51 -10.66 4.10
C PHE A 81 5.49 -10.83 5.26
N SER A 82 6.04 -12.02 5.45
CA SER A 82 7.08 -12.26 6.46
C SER A 82 8.46 -11.75 6.04
N SER A 83 8.66 -11.51 4.74
CA SER A 83 9.97 -11.22 4.15
C SER A 83 10.18 -9.74 3.82
N TYR A 84 9.10 -9.01 3.53
CA TYR A 84 9.17 -7.65 3.00
C TYR A 84 8.31 -6.66 3.79
N PRO A 85 8.67 -5.36 3.78
CA PRO A 85 7.82 -4.30 4.34
C PRO A 85 6.56 -4.14 3.50
N LEU A 86 5.54 -3.54 4.10
CA LEU A 86 4.21 -3.40 3.53
C LEU A 86 4.20 -2.68 2.17
N SER A 87 5.05 -1.66 1.99
CA SER A 87 5.20 -0.94 0.72
C SER A 87 5.63 -1.89 -0.40
N VAL A 88 6.72 -2.63 -0.21
CA VAL A 88 7.22 -3.60 -1.20
C VAL A 88 6.18 -4.67 -1.52
N VAL A 89 5.49 -5.19 -0.50
CA VAL A 89 4.45 -6.21 -0.67
C VAL A 89 3.39 -5.75 -1.67
N PHE A 90 2.89 -4.53 -1.50
CA PHE A 90 1.83 -4.05 -2.39
C PHE A 90 2.35 -3.31 -3.61
N GLU A 91 3.30 -2.39 -3.49
CA GLU A 91 3.72 -1.53 -4.59
C GLU A 91 4.57 -2.27 -5.63
N ASP A 92 5.42 -3.20 -5.17
CA ASP A 92 6.37 -3.89 -6.06
C ASP A 92 5.91 -5.30 -6.44
N ILE A 93 5.08 -5.99 -5.61
CA ILE A 93 4.71 -7.39 -5.87
C ILE A 93 3.25 -7.52 -6.28
N PHE A 94 2.27 -7.20 -5.40
CA PHE A 94 0.87 -7.54 -5.67
C PHE A 94 0.14 -6.58 -6.61
N LEU A 95 0.27 -5.26 -6.42
CA LEU A 95 -0.46 -4.30 -7.24
C LEU A 95 0.00 -4.28 -8.71
N PRO A 96 1.30 -4.43 -9.06
CA PRO A 96 1.71 -4.55 -10.45
C PRO A 96 1.06 -5.76 -11.14
N LEU A 97 1.09 -6.93 -10.50
CA LEU A 97 0.45 -8.13 -11.03
C LEU A 97 -1.06 -8.00 -11.13
N TRP A 98 -1.71 -7.44 -10.11
CA TRP A 98 -3.15 -7.18 -10.09
C TRP A 98 -3.56 -6.21 -11.21
N LYS A 99 -2.80 -5.12 -11.42
CA LYS A 99 -3.02 -4.17 -12.53
C LYS A 99 -2.80 -4.85 -13.90
N GLN A 100 -1.78 -5.69 -14.03
CA GLN A 100 -1.53 -6.46 -15.25
C GLN A 100 -2.70 -7.38 -15.60
N LEU A 101 -3.19 -8.17 -14.64
CA LEU A 101 -4.35 -9.05 -14.85
C LEU A 101 -5.62 -8.27 -15.19
N LEU A 102 -5.81 -7.10 -14.57
CA LEU A 102 -6.94 -6.22 -14.88
C LEU A 102 -6.90 -5.70 -16.33
N GLN A 103 -5.72 -5.41 -16.87
CA GLN A 103 -5.55 -4.92 -18.23
C GLN A 103 -5.73 -6.03 -19.29
N GLN A 104 -5.46 -7.28 -18.93
CA GLN A 104 -5.47 -8.43 -19.83
C GLN A 104 -6.85 -9.14 -19.92
N HIS A 105 -7.95 -8.46 -19.68
CA HIS A 105 -9.28 -9.04 -19.53
C HIS A 105 -9.91 -9.60 -20.82
N GLU A 106 -9.27 -9.49 -21.98
CA GLU A 106 -9.82 -9.92 -23.27
C GLU A 106 -9.80 -11.44 -23.48
N ALA A 107 -8.87 -12.18 -22.85
CA ALA A 107 -8.78 -13.61 -23.03
C ALA A 107 -9.70 -14.37 -22.06
N PHE A 108 -10.22 -15.51 -22.53
CA PHE A 108 -11.08 -16.37 -21.72
C PHE A 108 -10.39 -16.79 -20.40
N GLY A 109 -11.08 -16.61 -19.30
CA GLY A 109 -10.61 -16.95 -17.96
C GLY A 109 -9.80 -15.85 -17.25
N GLN A 110 -9.28 -14.85 -17.93
CA GLN A 110 -8.45 -13.80 -17.30
C GLN A 110 -9.24 -12.93 -16.33
N THR A 111 -10.47 -12.58 -16.66
CA THR A 111 -11.36 -11.86 -15.73
C THR A 111 -11.58 -12.65 -14.45
N SER A 112 -11.78 -13.97 -14.54
CA SER A 112 -11.96 -14.83 -13.37
C SER A 112 -10.69 -14.92 -12.51
N GLN A 113 -9.52 -14.96 -13.14
CA GLN A 113 -8.22 -14.94 -12.45
C GLN A 113 -8.01 -13.61 -11.70
N TRP A 114 -8.30 -12.50 -12.37
CA TRP A 114 -8.23 -11.19 -11.72
C TRP A 114 -9.21 -11.09 -10.54
N LEU A 115 -10.47 -11.50 -10.70
CA LEU A 115 -11.47 -11.50 -9.64
C LEU A 115 -11.06 -12.39 -8.45
N PHE A 116 -10.43 -13.53 -8.72
CA PHE A 116 -9.91 -14.42 -7.70
C PHE A 116 -8.81 -13.74 -6.86
N LEU A 117 -7.82 -13.14 -7.53
CA LEU A 117 -6.76 -12.40 -6.84
C LEU A 117 -7.30 -11.16 -6.10
N ASP A 118 -8.19 -10.40 -6.73
CA ASP A 118 -8.81 -9.21 -6.15
C ASP A 118 -9.57 -9.55 -4.86
N GLY A 119 -10.43 -10.56 -4.91
CA GLY A 119 -11.18 -11.03 -3.75
C GLY A 119 -10.28 -11.52 -2.62
N PHE A 120 -9.24 -12.28 -2.95
CA PHE A 120 -8.25 -12.74 -2.00
C PHE A 120 -7.54 -11.57 -1.32
N LEU A 121 -6.95 -10.64 -2.07
CA LEU A 121 -6.22 -9.52 -1.52
C LEU A 121 -7.09 -8.62 -0.65
N ARG A 122 -8.31 -8.29 -1.10
CA ARG A 122 -9.26 -7.49 -0.30
C ARG A 122 -9.55 -8.14 1.05
N SER A 123 -9.81 -9.45 1.08
CA SER A 123 -10.07 -10.17 2.32
C SER A 123 -8.88 -10.12 3.28
N ARG A 124 -7.65 -10.27 2.78
CA ARG A 124 -6.43 -10.22 3.60
C ARG A 124 -6.11 -8.82 4.13
N VAL A 125 -6.33 -7.78 3.33
CA VAL A 125 -6.17 -6.39 3.78
C VAL A 125 -7.17 -6.06 4.88
N LEU A 126 -8.44 -6.40 4.70
CA LEU A 126 -9.48 -6.20 5.72
C LEU A 126 -9.16 -6.94 7.01
N GLN A 127 -8.73 -8.20 6.92
CA GLN A 127 -8.32 -8.98 8.09
C GLN A 127 -7.17 -8.30 8.86
N ARG A 128 -6.18 -7.77 8.17
CA ARG A 128 -5.06 -7.06 8.80
C ARG A 128 -5.52 -5.78 9.49
N MET A 129 -6.38 -5.01 8.86
CA MET A 129 -6.93 -3.80 9.46
C MET A 129 -7.68 -4.08 10.76
N LEU A 130 -8.41 -5.20 10.85
CA LEU A 130 -9.11 -5.63 12.06
C LEU A 130 -8.16 -6.04 13.20
N LEU A 131 -6.92 -6.46 12.89
CA LEU A 131 -5.93 -6.84 13.89
C LEU A 131 -5.23 -5.63 14.53
N VAL A 132 -5.31 -4.45 13.92
CA VAL A 132 -4.76 -3.21 14.49
C VAL A 132 -5.64 -2.77 15.65
N ARG A 133 -5.16 -2.95 16.90
CA ARG A 133 -5.85 -2.48 18.10
C ARG A 133 -5.53 -1.01 18.33
N VAL A 134 -6.52 -0.17 18.21
CA VAL A 134 -6.40 1.27 18.44
C VAL A 134 -6.80 1.58 19.87
N MET A 135 -5.88 2.12 20.67
CA MET A 135 -6.09 2.45 22.08
C MET A 135 -6.86 3.76 22.28
N GLN A 136 -6.64 4.75 21.43
CA GLN A 136 -7.38 6.02 21.41
C GLN A 136 -7.60 6.44 19.95
N PRO A 137 -8.82 6.40 19.45
CA PRO A 137 -9.08 6.56 18.03
C PRO A 137 -9.05 8.03 17.60
N ARG A 138 -7.93 8.47 17.05
CA ARG A 138 -7.97 9.57 16.10
C ARG A 138 -8.54 9.01 14.79
N ARG A 139 -9.77 9.38 14.46
CA ARG A 139 -10.45 8.84 13.29
C ARG A 139 -9.95 9.52 12.02
N ILE A 140 -9.56 8.71 11.04
CA ILE A 140 -9.29 9.15 9.66
C ILE A 140 -10.33 8.47 8.79
N ILE A 141 -11.05 9.26 7.99
CA ILE A 141 -11.98 8.72 7.00
C ILE A 141 -11.23 8.54 5.69
N VAL A 142 -11.36 7.37 5.08
CA VAL A 142 -10.83 7.07 3.75
C VAL A 142 -11.99 6.77 2.81
N CYS A 143 -12.03 7.44 1.67
CA CYS A 143 -13.09 7.36 0.69
C CYS A 143 -12.52 7.37 -0.73
N ALA A 144 -13.07 6.58 -1.64
CA ALA A 144 -12.79 6.70 -3.07
C ALA A 144 -13.50 7.92 -3.66
N LEU A 145 -12.82 8.65 -4.54
CA LEU A 145 -13.53 9.51 -5.48
C LEU A 145 -14.35 8.64 -6.45
N ALA A 146 -15.58 9.06 -6.72
CA ALA A 146 -16.51 8.27 -7.53
C ALA A 146 -15.89 7.87 -8.87
N ASN A 147 -15.88 6.57 -9.15
CA ASN A 147 -15.31 5.95 -10.35
C ASN A 147 -13.80 6.20 -10.59
N GLN A 148 -13.06 6.64 -9.58
CA GLN A 148 -11.64 6.99 -9.72
C GLN A 148 -10.69 6.09 -8.94
N ALA A 149 -11.18 5.15 -8.18
CA ALA A 149 -10.38 4.12 -7.49
C ALA A 149 -11.20 2.84 -7.33
N ARG A 150 -10.51 1.71 -7.34
CA ARG A 150 -11.09 0.40 -7.04
C ARG A 150 -10.99 0.10 -5.56
N GLU A 151 -11.83 -0.82 -5.08
CA GLU A 151 -11.92 -1.12 -3.64
C GLU A 151 -10.58 -1.58 -3.06
N LEU A 152 -9.81 -2.44 -3.76
CA LEU A 152 -8.50 -2.87 -3.29
C LEU A 152 -7.53 -1.70 -3.09
N GLU A 153 -7.51 -0.74 -4.00
CA GLU A 153 -6.63 0.43 -3.92
C GLU A 153 -6.97 1.30 -2.70
N VAL A 154 -8.25 1.48 -2.43
CA VAL A 154 -8.73 2.20 -1.23
C VAL A 154 -8.36 1.46 0.05
N LEU A 155 -8.51 0.14 0.06
CA LEU A 155 -8.15 -0.73 1.18
C LEU A 155 -6.65 -0.70 1.47
N VAL A 156 -5.81 -0.77 0.44
CA VAL A 156 -4.34 -0.68 0.58
C VAL A 156 -3.93 0.69 1.10
N THR A 157 -4.51 1.77 0.58
CA THR A 157 -4.30 3.12 1.11
C THR A 157 -4.69 3.21 2.60
N ALA A 158 -5.83 2.66 2.96
CA ALA A 158 -6.28 2.62 4.35
C ALA A 158 -5.34 1.80 5.24
N LEU A 159 -4.79 0.68 4.73
CA LEU A 159 -3.82 -0.12 5.45
C LEU A 159 -2.52 0.64 5.72
N TYR A 160 -2.02 1.43 4.76
CA TYR A 160 -0.84 2.28 4.95
C TYR A 160 -1.05 3.37 6.00
N LEU A 161 -2.26 3.92 6.06
CA LEU A 161 -2.63 4.95 7.04
C LEU A 161 -2.92 4.36 8.44
N SER A 162 -3.10 3.04 8.52
CA SER A 162 -3.40 2.36 9.79
C SER A 162 -2.19 2.40 10.71
N SER A 163 -2.38 2.90 11.93
CA SER A 163 -1.35 2.93 12.97
C SER A 163 -1.97 2.69 14.34
N VAL A 164 -1.13 2.53 15.36
CA VAL A 164 -1.58 2.37 16.75
C VAL A 164 -2.38 3.58 17.24
N ASP A 165 -2.10 4.76 16.68
CA ASP A 165 -2.72 6.04 17.07
C ASP A 165 -3.90 6.47 16.18
N SER A 166 -4.18 5.74 15.08
CA SER A 166 -5.17 6.14 14.10
C SER A 166 -6.15 5.03 13.78
N ALA A 167 -7.43 5.27 14.02
CA ALA A 167 -8.52 4.41 13.58
C ALA A 167 -8.99 4.83 12.19
N ILE A 168 -8.92 3.90 11.25
CA ILE A 168 -9.39 4.13 9.89
C ILE A 168 -10.87 3.78 9.78
N GLN A 169 -11.68 4.71 9.28
CA GLN A 169 -13.06 4.48 8.89
C GLN A 169 -13.16 4.53 7.37
N LEU A 170 -13.37 3.36 6.77
CA LEU A 170 -13.61 3.24 5.34
C LEU A 170 -15.05 3.60 5.01
N LEU A 171 -15.24 4.42 3.97
CA LEU A 171 -16.55 4.59 3.34
C LEU A 171 -16.65 3.66 2.13
N ALA A 172 -17.86 3.19 1.88
CA ALA A 172 -18.12 2.29 0.76
C ALA A 172 -17.82 2.96 -0.59
N ILE A 173 -17.41 2.17 -1.57
CA ILE A 173 -17.30 2.62 -2.96
C ILE A 173 -18.66 3.14 -3.44
N GLY A 174 -18.65 4.27 -4.13
CA GLY A 174 -19.87 4.93 -4.60
C GLY A 174 -20.46 5.94 -3.61
N GLN A 175 -19.76 6.26 -2.52
CA GLN A 175 -20.16 7.32 -1.61
C GLN A 175 -20.37 8.63 -2.36
N PRO A 176 -21.56 9.29 -2.25
CA PRO A 176 -21.80 10.56 -2.89
C PRO A 176 -20.86 11.65 -2.35
N PHE A 177 -20.18 12.34 -3.26
CA PHE A 177 -19.19 13.37 -2.91
C PHE A 177 -19.80 14.50 -2.08
N ASP A 178 -21.03 14.92 -2.41
CA ASP A 178 -21.69 16.04 -1.76
C ASP A 178 -22.19 15.72 -0.34
N GLU A 179 -22.23 14.42 0.04
CA GLU A 179 -22.60 13.96 1.38
C GLU A 179 -21.39 13.82 2.32
N LEU A 180 -20.16 13.98 1.84
CA LEU A 180 -18.96 13.85 2.66
C LEU A 180 -18.91 14.87 3.80
N THR A 181 -19.41 16.08 3.59
CA THR A 181 -19.50 17.11 4.64
C THR A 181 -20.38 16.63 5.80
N LEU A 182 -21.55 16.07 5.50
CA LEU A 182 -22.46 15.52 6.51
C LEU A 182 -21.79 14.42 7.37
N ILE A 183 -21.04 13.52 6.71
CA ILE A 183 -20.35 12.43 7.41
C ILE A 183 -19.25 13.01 8.31
N CYS A 184 -18.44 13.96 7.79
CA CYS A 184 -17.39 14.60 8.57
C CYS A 184 -17.92 15.39 9.76
N GLU A 185 -19.03 16.10 9.63
CA GLU A 185 -19.69 16.78 10.74
C GLU A 185 -20.13 15.83 11.87
N ARG A 186 -20.59 14.62 11.51
CA ARG A 186 -21.04 13.61 12.48
C ARG A 186 -19.90 12.85 13.12
N VAL A 187 -18.90 12.44 12.33
CA VAL A 187 -17.77 11.63 12.78
C VAL A 187 -16.68 12.47 13.45
N LYS A 188 -16.52 13.73 13.03
CA LYS A 188 -15.47 14.67 13.45
C LYS A 188 -14.07 14.05 13.32
N PRO A 189 -13.69 13.62 12.11
CA PRO A 189 -12.40 12.98 11.89
C PRO A 189 -11.25 13.98 11.98
N LEU A 190 -10.03 13.47 12.20
CA LEU A 190 -8.82 14.26 12.09
C LEU A 190 -8.54 14.68 10.65
N ALA A 191 -8.84 13.77 9.72
CA ALA A 191 -8.65 13.99 8.29
C ALA A 191 -9.67 13.16 7.46
N LEU A 192 -10.02 13.70 6.30
CA LEU A 192 -10.67 13.00 5.20
C LEU A 192 -9.64 12.76 4.10
N VAL A 193 -9.42 11.50 3.74
CA VAL A 193 -8.51 11.10 2.66
C VAL A 193 -9.34 10.63 1.47
N LEU A 194 -9.18 11.29 0.34
CA LEU A 194 -9.82 10.92 -0.92
C LEU A 194 -8.82 10.19 -1.80
N VAL A 195 -9.18 8.98 -2.23
CA VAL A 195 -8.33 8.12 -3.08
C VAL A 195 -8.77 8.24 -4.53
N SER A 196 -7.80 8.53 -5.41
CA SER A 196 -8.02 8.61 -6.86
C SER A 196 -6.78 8.16 -7.61
N ASN A 197 -6.97 7.23 -8.55
CA ASN A 197 -5.92 6.70 -9.43
C ASN A 197 -6.17 7.03 -10.91
N HIS A 198 -6.95 8.08 -11.16
CA HIS A 198 -7.21 8.60 -12.49
C HIS A 198 -6.79 10.06 -12.59
N ALA A 199 -6.43 10.47 -13.79
CA ALA A 199 -6.11 11.87 -14.06
C ALA A 199 -7.25 12.80 -13.60
N PRO A 200 -6.94 13.90 -12.90
CA PRO A 200 -7.95 14.81 -12.38
C PRO A 200 -8.74 15.43 -13.53
N THR A 201 -10.07 15.43 -13.42
CA THR A 201 -10.93 16.16 -14.35
C THR A 201 -10.79 17.66 -14.11
N THR A 202 -11.07 18.49 -15.13
CA THR A 202 -10.99 19.96 -15.03
C THR A 202 -11.85 20.57 -13.93
N GLU A 203 -12.92 19.88 -13.51
CA GLU A 203 -13.83 20.34 -12.46
C GLU A 203 -13.40 19.89 -11.06
N LEU A 204 -12.58 18.85 -10.95
CA LEU A 204 -12.19 18.27 -9.67
C LEU A 204 -11.53 19.28 -8.72
N PRO A 205 -10.58 20.15 -9.14
CA PRO A 205 -9.96 21.11 -8.24
C PRO A 205 -10.98 22.09 -7.62
N ARG A 206 -11.97 22.53 -8.40
CA ARG A 206 -13.04 23.42 -7.90
C ARG A 206 -13.93 22.72 -6.88
N ARG A 207 -14.28 21.45 -7.11
CA ARG A 207 -15.07 20.65 -6.19
C ARG A 207 -14.32 20.37 -4.89
N LEU A 208 -13.01 20.02 -4.99
CA LEU A 208 -12.15 19.79 -3.83
C LEU A 208 -11.97 21.05 -2.99
N ASN A 209 -11.74 22.21 -3.62
CA ASN A 209 -11.64 23.48 -2.90
C ASN A 209 -12.94 23.81 -2.15
N ARG A 210 -14.11 23.63 -2.78
CA ARG A 210 -15.39 23.85 -2.13
C ARG A 210 -15.59 22.90 -0.93
N LEU A 211 -15.25 21.62 -1.10
CA LEU A 211 -15.30 20.66 -0.02
C LEU A 211 -14.35 21.05 1.12
N ALA A 212 -13.09 21.37 0.81
CA ALA A 212 -12.09 21.78 1.80
C ALA A 212 -12.55 22.99 2.64
N MET A 213 -13.23 23.95 2.00
CA MET A 213 -13.77 25.13 2.70
C MET A 213 -14.98 24.82 3.60
N SER A 214 -15.66 23.69 3.38
CA SER A 214 -16.83 23.26 4.16
C SER A 214 -16.51 22.26 5.28
N LEU A 215 -15.23 21.81 5.37
CA LEU A 215 -14.80 20.82 6.35
C LEU A 215 -14.07 21.46 7.54
N ASP A 216 -14.35 20.98 8.74
CA ASP A 216 -13.59 21.33 9.95
C ASP A 216 -12.34 20.44 10.15
N CYS A 217 -12.07 19.50 9.22
CA CYS A 217 -10.94 18.59 9.26
C CYS A 217 -10.03 18.76 8.03
N ARG A 218 -8.84 18.14 8.08
CA ARG A 218 -7.90 18.19 6.94
C ARG A 218 -8.43 17.35 5.78
N LEU A 219 -8.39 17.90 4.57
CA LEU A 219 -8.63 17.17 3.33
C LEU A 219 -7.30 16.78 2.70
N LEU A 220 -7.12 15.50 2.42
CA LEU A 220 -5.92 14.93 1.81
C LEU A 220 -6.30 14.15 0.54
N LEU A 221 -5.41 14.12 -0.43
CA LEU A 221 -5.52 13.28 -1.63
C LEU A 221 -4.49 12.17 -1.56
N ALA A 222 -4.86 10.98 -2.00
CA ALA A 222 -3.98 9.82 -2.11
C ALA A 222 -4.20 9.13 -3.46
N GLY A 223 -3.21 8.34 -3.89
CA GLY A 223 -3.17 7.66 -5.17
C GLY A 223 -2.47 8.47 -6.26
N ASP A 224 -2.48 7.96 -7.50
CA ASP A 224 -1.73 8.51 -8.64
C ASP A 224 -2.08 9.99 -8.93
N THR A 225 -3.30 10.42 -8.58
CA THR A 225 -3.72 11.83 -8.71
C THR A 225 -2.92 12.78 -7.82
N SER A 226 -2.41 12.32 -6.67
CA SER A 226 -1.62 13.17 -5.77
C SER A 226 -0.26 13.52 -6.38
N GLU A 227 0.36 12.58 -7.11
CA GLU A 227 1.63 12.79 -7.81
C GLU A 227 1.46 13.75 -8.99
N LEU A 228 0.44 13.53 -9.83
CA LEU A 228 0.11 14.41 -10.95
C LEU A 228 -0.26 15.82 -10.51
N ALA A 229 -0.91 15.99 -9.36
CA ALA A 229 -1.21 17.30 -8.82
C ALA A 229 0.04 18.02 -8.31
N GLN A 230 1.02 17.33 -7.74
CA GLN A 230 2.30 17.90 -7.33
C GLN A 230 3.13 18.34 -8.53
N GLU A 231 3.18 17.54 -9.60
CA GLU A 231 3.88 17.90 -10.84
C GLU A 231 3.28 19.15 -11.49
N SER A 232 1.97 19.32 -11.49
CA SER A 232 1.30 20.48 -12.04
C SER A 232 1.54 21.77 -11.22
N LEU A 233 1.77 21.64 -9.90
CA LEU A 233 2.10 22.76 -9.01
C LEU A 233 3.59 23.13 -9.06
N ALA A 234 4.47 22.17 -9.37
CA ALA A 234 5.91 22.40 -9.52
C ALA A 234 6.28 23.00 -10.89
N GLY A 235 5.40 22.89 -11.89
CA GLY A 235 5.60 23.39 -13.26
C GLY A 235 4.95 24.74 -13.55
N SER A 236 4.33 25.38 -12.54
CA SER A 236 3.73 26.72 -12.59
C SER A 236 4.46 27.69 -11.68
#